data_f53e1257b99fb4e3850d2e752e63f3e3
#
_entry.id   f53e1257b99fb4e3850d2e752e63f3e3
#
_cell.length_a   1.000
_cell.length_b   1.000
_cell.length_c   1.000
_cell.angle_alpha   90.00
_cell.angle_beta   90.00
_cell.angle_gamma   90.00
#
_symmetry.space_group_name_H-M   'P 1'
#
loop_
_entity.id
_entity.type
_entity.pdbx_description
1 polymer ?
#
loop_
_entity_poly.entity_id
_entity_poly.type
_entity_poly.pdbx_seq_one_letter_code
_entity_poly.pdbx_strand_id
1 'polypeptide(L)'
;FTALAPDLYHGKVTTEPDEAGKYMMALEVGRATKDMSGAVDELVRRTGRAKVGAVGFCMGGGLALALAVARPDAVAAVAPFYGVIGWPDAAPDYASMTAAVQGHYAEHDDYAAPPASRALEAQLKDLGKEAEIFIYPGTQHAFFNDTRPEVYDADASRQAWDRIIPFFHEHLDS
;
A
#
# COMPACT_ATOMS: atom_id res chain seq x y z
N PHE A 1 -1.40 -16.69 5.33
CA PHE A 1 -1.80 -16.08 4.06
C PHE A 1 -0.99 -16.63 2.88
N THR A 2 -1.59 -16.67 1.69
CA THR A 2 -0.89 -16.84 0.42
C THR A 2 -0.59 -15.46 -0.14
N ALA A 3 0.66 -15.18 -0.50
CA ALA A 3 1.07 -13.90 -1.02
C ALA A 3 1.56 -13.99 -2.48
N LEU A 4 1.29 -12.95 -3.26
CA LEU A 4 1.78 -12.78 -4.62
C LEU A 4 2.30 -11.35 -4.77
N ALA A 5 3.53 -11.20 -5.23
CA ALA A 5 4.15 -9.91 -5.54
C ALA A 5 4.29 -9.78 -7.07
N PRO A 6 3.54 -8.87 -7.72
CA PRO A 6 3.68 -8.65 -9.16
C PRO A 6 4.97 -7.88 -9.47
N ASP A 7 5.64 -8.25 -10.56
CA ASP A 7 6.77 -7.50 -11.09
C ASP A 7 6.27 -6.37 -12.02
N LEU A 8 6.22 -5.16 -11.49
CA LEU A 8 5.75 -3.99 -12.23
C LEU A 8 6.79 -3.43 -13.22
N TYR A 9 8.02 -3.92 -13.17
CA TYR A 9 9.11 -3.52 -14.06
C TYR A 9 9.41 -4.53 -15.17
N HIS A 10 8.63 -5.62 -15.26
CA HIS A 10 8.68 -6.60 -16.35
C HIS A 10 10.09 -7.19 -16.56
N GLY A 11 10.72 -7.64 -15.47
CA GLY A 11 12.04 -8.24 -15.49
C GLY A 11 13.22 -7.28 -15.55
N LYS A 12 12.98 -5.96 -15.52
CA LYS A 12 14.06 -4.98 -15.39
C LYS A 12 14.59 -4.96 -13.95
N VAL A 13 15.88 -5.17 -13.81
CA VAL A 13 16.58 -5.18 -12.51
C VAL A 13 17.78 -4.27 -12.59
N THR A 14 18.06 -3.52 -11.53
CA THR A 14 19.26 -2.72 -11.40
C THR A 14 19.72 -2.69 -9.95
N THR A 15 21.02 -2.53 -9.74
CA THR A 15 21.65 -2.24 -8.44
C THR A 15 22.01 -0.76 -8.28
N GLU A 16 21.83 0.03 -9.36
CA GLU A 16 22.19 1.44 -9.39
C GLU A 16 21.00 2.30 -8.94
N PRO A 17 21.13 3.09 -7.85
CA PRO A 17 20.04 3.91 -7.30
C PRO A 17 19.44 4.90 -8.30
N ASP A 18 20.29 5.56 -9.10
CA ASP A 18 19.84 6.53 -10.10
C ASP A 18 19.03 5.88 -11.23
N GLU A 19 19.39 4.66 -11.62
CA GLU A 19 18.64 3.90 -12.61
C GLU A 19 17.31 3.40 -12.02
N ALA A 20 17.31 2.92 -10.79
CA ALA A 20 16.10 2.56 -10.07
C ALA A 20 15.13 3.74 -9.96
N GLY A 21 15.65 4.95 -9.65
CA GLY A 21 14.88 6.18 -9.64
C GLY A 21 14.25 6.51 -11.00
N LYS A 22 14.99 6.31 -12.10
CA LYS A 22 14.44 6.49 -13.47
C LYS A 22 13.33 5.51 -13.78
N TYR A 23 13.46 4.23 -13.39
CA TYR A 23 12.38 3.25 -13.55
C TYR A 23 11.14 3.63 -12.75
N MET A 24 11.32 4.08 -11.50
CA MET A 24 10.23 4.54 -10.66
C MET A 24 9.50 5.75 -11.30
N MET A 25 10.23 6.74 -11.79
CA MET A 25 9.65 7.93 -12.43
C MET A 25 8.97 7.62 -13.76
N ALA A 26 9.41 6.58 -14.47
CA ALA A 26 8.83 6.14 -15.74
C ALA A 26 7.65 5.17 -15.56
N LEU A 27 7.29 4.79 -14.32
CA LEU A 27 6.19 3.89 -14.07
C LEU A 27 4.86 4.55 -14.39
N GLU A 28 4.14 3.97 -15.34
CA GLU A 28 2.77 4.40 -15.67
C GLU A 28 1.77 3.75 -14.71
N VAL A 29 1.13 4.54 -13.84
CA VAL A 29 0.19 4.06 -12.82
C VAL A 29 -0.94 3.22 -13.43
N GLY A 30 -1.48 3.63 -14.58
CA GLY A 30 -2.54 2.89 -15.26
C GLY A 30 -2.10 1.49 -15.72
N ARG A 31 -0.84 1.33 -16.17
CA ARG A 31 -0.28 0.03 -16.53
C ARG A 31 -0.02 -0.81 -15.29
N ALA A 32 0.63 -0.23 -14.29
CA ALA A 32 0.89 -0.91 -13.01
C ALA A 32 -0.42 -1.43 -12.38
N THR A 33 -1.50 -0.64 -12.43
CA THR A 33 -2.82 -1.05 -11.93
C THR A 33 -3.38 -2.25 -12.70
N LYS A 34 -3.17 -2.33 -14.03
CA LYS A 34 -3.58 -3.50 -14.81
C LYS A 34 -2.78 -4.75 -14.44
N ASP A 35 -1.47 -4.61 -14.29
CA ASP A 35 -0.59 -5.72 -13.89
C ASP A 35 -0.96 -6.25 -12.49
N MET A 36 -1.21 -5.35 -11.54
CA MET A 36 -1.70 -5.70 -10.20
C MET A 36 -3.09 -6.34 -10.24
N SER A 37 -3.99 -5.86 -11.11
CA SER A 37 -5.30 -6.48 -11.29
C SER A 37 -5.18 -7.91 -11.80
N GLY A 38 -4.28 -8.17 -12.75
CA GLY A 38 -3.97 -9.53 -13.20
C GLY A 38 -3.43 -10.42 -12.09
N ALA A 39 -2.61 -9.86 -11.19
CA ALA A 39 -2.13 -10.57 -10.00
C ALA A 39 -3.26 -10.91 -9.02
N VAL A 40 -4.24 -10.01 -8.85
CA VAL A 40 -5.46 -10.28 -8.07
C VAL A 40 -6.23 -11.47 -8.67
N ASP A 41 -6.47 -11.46 -9.98
CA ASP A 41 -7.19 -12.55 -10.67
C ASP A 41 -6.46 -13.88 -10.51
N GLU A 42 -5.15 -13.88 -10.63
CA GLU A 42 -4.32 -15.08 -10.45
C GLU A 42 -4.36 -15.59 -8.99
N LEU A 43 -4.32 -14.69 -8.01
CA LEU A 43 -4.39 -15.05 -6.60
C LEU A 43 -5.78 -15.65 -6.26
N VAL A 44 -6.86 -15.04 -6.73
CA VAL A 44 -8.23 -15.55 -6.60
C VAL A 44 -8.34 -16.95 -7.23
N ARG A 45 -7.82 -17.12 -8.45
CA ARG A 45 -7.82 -18.41 -9.16
C ARG A 45 -7.06 -19.50 -8.40
N ARG A 46 -5.90 -19.17 -7.80
CA ARG A 46 -5.07 -20.15 -7.07
C ARG A 46 -5.66 -20.53 -5.72
N THR A 47 -6.25 -19.58 -5.03
CA THR A 47 -6.71 -19.79 -3.65
C THR A 47 -8.18 -20.19 -3.57
N GLY A 48 -8.97 -19.91 -4.61
CA GLY A 48 -10.42 -20.04 -4.58
C GLY A 48 -11.12 -19.00 -3.68
N ARG A 49 -10.38 -18.02 -3.15
CA ARG A 49 -10.91 -16.94 -2.31
C ARG A 49 -11.36 -15.78 -3.18
N ALA A 50 -12.59 -15.28 -3.00
CA ALA A 50 -13.12 -14.16 -3.77
C ALA A 50 -12.53 -12.81 -3.35
N LYS A 51 -12.00 -12.71 -2.13
CA LYS A 51 -11.44 -11.48 -1.56
C LYS A 51 -9.95 -11.60 -1.31
N VAL A 52 -9.24 -10.51 -1.58
CA VAL A 52 -7.80 -10.37 -1.36
C VAL A 52 -7.51 -9.10 -0.57
N GLY A 53 -6.37 -9.11 0.14
CA GLY A 53 -5.79 -7.92 0.75
C GLY A 53 -4.64 -7.40 -0.10
N ALA A 54 -4.37 -6.10 -0.02
CA ALA A 54 -3.22 -5.49 -0.64
C ALA A 54 -2.34 -4.81 0.41
N VAL A 55 -1.03 -5.08 0.38
CA VAL A 55 -0.04 -4.36 1.19
C VAL A 55 0.98 -3.74 0.24
N GLY A 56 1.39 -2.53 0.53
CA GLY A 56 2.38 -1.84 -0.28
C GLY A 56 3.24 -0.89 0.55
N PHE A 57 4.50 -0.74 0.17
CA PHE A 57 5.49 0.05 0.87
C PHE A 57 5.96 1.22 -0.01
N CYS A 58 6.09 2.41 0.55
CA CYS A 58 6.50 3.62 -0.17
C CYS A 58 5.58 3.87 -1.39
N MET A 59 6.13 3.96 -2.60
CA MET A 59 5.37 4.01 -3.85
C MET A 59 4.31 2.88 -3.91
N GLY A 60 4.66 1.68 -3.47
CA GLY A 60 3.75 0.54 -3.41
C GLY A 60 2.53 0.76 -2.51
N GLY A 61 2.66 1.58 -1.46
CA GLY A 61 1.52 1.97 -0.61
C GLY A 61 0.49 2.80 -1.38
N GLY A 62 0.94 3.77 -2.17
CA GLY A 62 0.08 4.51 -3.09
C GLY A 62 -0.55 3.63 -4.18
N LEU A 63 0.24 2.73 -4.76
CA LEU A 63 -0.26 1.79 -5.77
C LEU A 63 -1.27 0.78 -5.19
N ALA A 64 -1.12 0.36 -3.93
CA ALA A 64 -2.10 -0.50 -3.26
C ALA A 64 -3.46 0.21 -3.09
N LEU A 65 -3.46 1.51 -2.77
CA LEU A 65 -4.67 2.33 -2.75
C LEU A 65 -5.31 2.45 -4.15
N ALA A 66 -4.50 2.68 -5.18
CA ALA A 66 -4.98 2.72 -6.57
C ALA A 66 -5.59 1.38 -7.01
N LEU A 67 -4.98 0.26 -6.61
CA LEU A 67 -5.52 -1.08 -6.85
C LEU A 67 -6.88 -1.29 -6.17
N ALA A 68 -7.03 -0.85 -4.91
CA ALA A 68 -8.30 -0.98 -4.18
C ALA A 68 -9.44 -0.20 -4.85
N VAL A 69 -9.14 0.95 -5.44
CA VAL A 69 -10.10 1.72 -6.25
C VAL A 69 -10.44 1.03 -7.57
N ALA A 70 -9.44 0.43 -8.22
CA ALA A 70 -9.61 -0.24 -9.51
C ALA A 70 -10.32 -1.61 -9.40
N ARG A 71 -10.23 -2.26 -8.23
CA ARG A 71 -10.78 -3.60 -8.00
C ARG A 71 -11.66 -3.66 -6.74
N PRO A 72 -12.73 -2.83 -6.68
CA PRO A 72 -13.66 -2.85 -5.54
C PRO A 72 -14.42 -4.18 -5.43
N ASP A 73 -14.43 -4.97 -6.50
CA ASP A 73 -15.00 -6.31 -6.56
C ASP A 73 -14.21 -7.35 -5.74
N ALA A 74 -12.90 -7.22 -5.66
CA ALA A 74 -12.01 -8.24 -5.13
C ALA A 74 -11.14 -7.77 -3.96
N VAL A 75 -10.66 -6.51 -3.95
CA VAL A 75 -9.83 -6.01 -2.86
C VAL A 75 -10.70 -5.57 -1.69
N ALA A 76 -10.62 -6.30 -0.57
CA ALA A 76 -11.43 -6.04 0.62
C ALA A 76 -10.68 -5.28 1.71
N ALA A 77 -9.36 -5.33 1.73
CA ALA A 77 -8.52 -4.67 2.72
C ALA A 77 -7.23 -4.14 2.08
N VAL A 78 -6.78 -2.96 2.49
CA VAL A 78 -5.53 -2.40 2.01
C VAL A 78 -4.72 -1.78 3.14
N ALA A 79 -3.43 -2.11 3.18
CA ALA A 79 -2.49 -1.63 4.18
C ALA A 79 -1.33 -0.86 3.50
N PRO A 80 -1.48 0.45 3.28
CA PRO A 80 -0.39 1.28 2.78
C PRO A 80 0.60 1.60 3.90
N PHE A 81 1.88 1.32 3.66
CA PHE A 81 2.99 1.73 4.52
C PHE A 81 3.67 2.95 3.91
N TYR A 82 3.73 4.05 4.67
CA TYR A 82 4.39 5.31 4.33
C TYR A 82 4.28 5.67 2.83
N GLY A 83 3.09 5.46 2.25
CA GLY A 83 2.81 5.74 0.85
C GLY A 83 1.53 6.53 0.68
N VAL A 84 1.64 7.60 -0.09
CA VAL A 84 0.52 8.37 -0.62
C VAL A 84 0.65 8.44 -2.13
N ILE A 85 -0.43 8.74 -2.83
CA ILE A 85 -0.35 8.94 -4.28
C ILE A 85 0.27 10.31 -4.53
N GLY A 86 1.51 10.30 -4.99
CA GLY A 86 2.29 11.50 -5.32
C GLY A 86 2.09 12.00 -6.76
N TRP A 87 1.16 11.40 -7.52
CA TRP A 87 0.87 11.79 -8.91
C TRP A 87 -0.47 12.52 -8.97
N PRO A 88 -0.50 13.86 -9.13
CA PRO A 88 -1.75 14.64 -9.13
C PRO A 88 -2.76 14.17 -10.18
N ASP A 89 -2.27 13.78 -11.36
CA ASP A 89 -3.12 13.32 -12.48
C ASP A 89 -3.60 11.87 -12.32
N ALA A 90 -3.14 11.16 -11.29
CA ALA A 90 -3.50 9.78 -11.00
C ALA A 90 -4.14 9.63 -9.61
N ALA A 91 -4.64 10.71 -9.03
CA ALA A 91 -5.33 10.66 -7.75
C ALA A 91 -6.56 9.73 -7.86
N PRO A 92 -6.66 8.68 -7.02
CA PRO A 92 -7.77 7.74 -7.11
C PRO A 92 -9.08 8.40 -6.68
N ASP A 93 -10.16 8.04 -7.37
CA ASP A 93 -11.51 8.33 -6.88
C ASP A 93 -11.91 7.31 -5.80
N TYR A 94 -11.62 7.63 -4.55
CA TYR A 94 -11.93 6.77 -3.42
C TYR A 94 -13.44 6.53 -3.20
N ALA A 95 -14.32 7.26 -3.86
CA ALA A 95 -15.77 7.04 -3.73
C ALA A 95 -16.17 5.64 -4.18
N SER A 96 -15.51 5.10 -5.21
CA SER A 96 -15.77 3.75 -5.74
C SER A 96 -15.15 2.61 -4.91
N MET A 97 -14.20 2.90 -4.02
CA MET A 97 -13.51 1.90 -3.22
C MET A 97 -14.44 1.27 -2.18
N THR A 98 -14.32 -0.04 -1.99
CA THR A 98 -15.06 -0.81 -0.95
C THR A 98 -14.14 -1.35 0.15
N ALA A 99 -12.83 -1.35 -0.10
CA ALA A 99 -11.83 -1.87 0.83
C ALA A 99 -11.74 -1.06 2.11
N ALA A 100 -11.57 -1.75 3.24
CA ALA A 100 -11.11 -1.14 4.49
C ALA A 100 -9.62 -0.73 4.36
N VAL A 101 -9.23 0.34 5.02
CA VAL A 101 -7.87 0.90 4.96
C VAL A 101 -7.25 0.93 6.35
N GLN A 102 -6.09 0.28 6.51
CA GLN A 102 -5.26 0.41 7.70
C GLN A 102 -3.87 0.92 7.32
N GLY A 103 -3.64 2.23 7.47
CA GLY A 103 -2.39 2.87 7.04
C GLY A 103 -1.34 2.95 8.15
N HIS A 104 -0.07 2.78 7.77
CA HIS A 104 1.08 2.78 8.68
C HIS A 104 2.12 3.80 8.22
N TYR A 105 2.27 4.91 8.97
CA TYR A 105 3.07 6.06 8.58
C TYR A 105 4.08 6.43 9.64
N ALA A 106 5.18 7.02 9.21
CA ALA A 106 6.22 7.51 10.09
C ALA A 106 5.93 8.93 10.58
N GLU A 107 6.45 9.28 11.78
CA GLU A 107 6.32 10.65 12.29
C GLU A 107 7.23 11.63 11.53
N HIS A 108 8.45 11.20 11.18
CA HIS A 108 9.45 12.02 10.49
C HIS A 108 9.58 11.55 9.04
N ASP A 109 8.63 11.92 8.20
CA ASP A 109 8.57 11.50 6.80
C ASP A 109 8.34 12.71 5.89
N ASP A 110 9.30 12.98 5.01
CA ASP A 110 9.23 14.10 4.06
C ASP A 110 8.42 13.73 2.79
N TYR A 111 8.19 12.45 2.53
CA TYR A 111 7.46 11.95 1.34
C TYR A 111 5.99 11.72 1.64
N ALA A 112 5.70 11.05 2.75
CA ALA A 112 4.34 10.74 3.21
C ALA A 112 4.11 11.34 4.59
N ALA A 113 4.28 12.65 4.69
CA ALA A 113 4.23 13.39 5.95
C ALA A 113 2.90 13.18 6.71
N PRO A 114 2.91 13.23 8.05
CA PRO A 114 1.72 13.04 8.87
C PRO A 114 0.49 13.87 8.46
N PRO A 115 0.61 15.15 8.06
CA PRO A 115 -0.55 15.90 7.56
C PRO A 115 -1.20 15.27 6.32
N ALA A 116 -0.40 14.73 5.40
CA ALA A 116 -0.93 14.10 4.19
C ALA A 116 -1.65 12.78 4.51
N SER A 117 -1.09 11.95 5.40
CA SER A 117 -1.74 10.70 5.83
C SER A 117 -3.02 10.96 6.63
N ARG A 118 -3.04 11.99 7.47
CA ARG A 118 -4.27 12.40 8.18
C ARG A 118 -5.33 12.98 7.25
N ALA A 119 -4.93 13.71 6.20
CA ALA A 119 -5.85 14.18 5.18
C ALA A 119 -6.48 13.01 4.40
N LEU A 120 -5.69 11.98 4.08
CA LEU A 120 -6.20 10.75 3.47
C LEU A 120 -7.22 10.05 4.39
N GLU A 121 -6.92 9.91 5.67
CA GLU A 121 -7.85 9.32 6.65
C GLU A 121 -9.17 10.09 6.72
N ALA A 122 -9.10 11.42 6.80
CA ALA A 122 -10.29 12.27 6.84
C ALA A 122 -11.12 12.13 5.56
N GLN A 123 -10.47 12.19 4.39
CA GLN A 123 -11.14 12.02 3.10
C GLN A 123 -11.87 10.67 3.00
N LEU A 124 -11.23 9.58 3.41
CA LEU A 124 -11.83 8.26 3.38
C LEU A 124 -13.03 8.18 4.33
N LYS A 125 -12.92 8.71 5.54
CA LYS A 125 -14.02 8.75 6.52
C LYS A 125 -15.18 9.62 6.04
N ASP A 126 -14.93 10.76 5.42
CA ASP A 126 -15.96 11.63 4.85
C ASP A 126 -16.74 10.93 3.72
N LEU A 127 -16.09 10.01 3.00
CA LEU A 127 -16.72 9.15 2.01
C LEU A 127 -17.40 7.90 2.63
N GLY A 128 -17.46 7.80 3.95
CA GLY A 128 -18.06 6.67 4.67
C GLY A 128 -17.24 5.38 4.57
N LYS A 129 -15.95 5.47 4.26
CA LYS A 129 -15.07 4.31 4.20
C LYS A 129 -14.51 3.97 5.58
N GLU A 130 -14.30 2.68 5.84
CA GLU A 130 -13.56 2.23 7.00
C GLU A 130 -12.07 2.56 6.81
N ALA A 131 -11.53 3.43 7.67
CA ALA A 131 -10.14 3.86 7.58
C ALA A 131 -9.56 4.18 8.95
N GLU A 132 -8.38 3.65 9.22
CA GLU A 132 -7.58 3.95 10.39
C GLU A 132 -6.12 4.16 10.00
N ILE A 133 -5.51 5.24 10.49
CA ILE A 133 -4.11 5.57 10.19
C ILE A 133 -3.30 5.66 11.48
N PHE A 134 -2.28 4.82 11.57
CA PHE A 134 -1.28 4.82 12.63
C PHE A 134 -0.05 5.61 12.20
N ILE A 135 0.37 6.53 13.07
CA ILE A 135 1.64 7.25 12.94
C ILE A 135 2.55 6.76 14.06
N TYR A 136 3.73 6.26 13.70
CA TYR A 136 4.69 5.68 14.62
C TYR A 136 5.67 6.74 15.10
N PRO A 137 5.68 7.05 16.43
CA PRO A 137 6.54 8.10 16.97
C PRO A 137 8.03 7.79 16.79
N GLY A 138 8.84 8.81 16.49
CA GLY A 138 10.28 8.70 16.34
C GLY A 138 10.75 8.01 15.04
N THR A 139 9.86 7.45 14.23
CA THR A 139 10.24 6.71 13.03
C THR A 139 10.42 7.62 11.82
N GLN A 140 11.18 7.14 10.84
CA GLN A 140 11.42 7.79 9.56
C GLN A 140 10.81 6.99 8.40
N HIS A 141 10.78 7.59 7.20
CA HIS A 141 10.36 6.89 5.99
C HIS A 141 11.09 5.55 5.84
N ALA A 142 10.37 4.50 5.46
CA ALA A 142 10.86 3.13 5.33
C ALA A 142 11.25 2.44 6.66
N PHE A 143 10.68 2.83 7.80
CA PHE A 143 10.96 2.24 9.12
C PHE A 143 10.74 0.72 9.19
N PHE A 144 10.02 0.15 8.27
CA PHE A 144 9.74 -1.30 8.18
C PHE A 144 10.80 -2.07 7.39
N ASN A 145 11.78 -1.40 6.78
CA ASN A 145 12.80 -2.02 5.92
C ASN A 145 14.03 -2.44 6.73
N ASP A 146 14.11 -3.71 7.10
CA ASP A 146 15.21 -4.30 7.89
C ASP A 146 16.55 -4.37 7.14
N THR A 147 16.56 -4.15 5.83
CA THR A 147 17.81 -4.05 5.06
C THR A 147 18.44 -2.65 5.12
N ARG A 148 17.76 -1.69 5.77
CA ARG A 148 18.21 -0.31 5.95
C ARG A 148 18.30 0.05 7.43
N PRO A 149 19.37 -0.38 8.12
CA PRO A 149 19.49 -0.23 9.59
C PRO A 149 19.43 1.23 10.08
N GLU A 150 19.72 2.21 9.21
CA GLU A 150 19.68 3.63 9.55
C GLU A 150 18.25 4.17 9.75
N VAL A 151 17.23 3.51 9.22
CA VAL A 151 15.82 3.91 9.33
C VAL A 151 14.93 2.82 9.91
N TYR A 152 15.43 1.58 9.98
CA TYR A 152 14.66 0.46 10.50
C TYR A 152 14.35 0.62 11.99
N ASP A 153 13.08 0.52 12.35
CA ASP A 153 12.62 0.48 13.72
C ASP A 153 11.91 -0.85 14.02
N ALA A 154 12.59 -1.70 14.79
CA ALA A 154 12.10 -3.04 15.07
C ALA A 154 10.80 -3.05 15.91
N ASP A 155 10.66 -2.10 16.83
CA ASP A 155 9.48 -2.03 17.70
C ASP A 155 8.26 -1.51 16.96
N ALA A 156 8.43 -0.46 16.16
CA ALA A 156 7.37 0.05 15.28
C ALA A 156 6.97 -0.99 14.23
N SER A 157 7.94 -1.71 13.64
CA SER A 157 7.68 -2.77 12.67
C SER A 157 6.88 -3.91 13.28
N ARG A 158 7.21 -4.35 14.50
CA ARG A 158 6.45 -5.37 15.23
C ARG A 158 5.03 -4.89 15.53
N GLN A 159 4.88 -3.67 16.03
CA GLN A 159 3.56 -3.08 16.30
C GLN A 159 2.70 -3.00 15.03
N ALA A 160 3.29 -2.62 13.89
CA ALA A 160 2.58 -2.58 12.61
C ALA A 160 2.15 -3.99 12.19
N TRP A 161 3.02 -4.99 12.36
CA TRP A 161 2.72 -6.38 12.04
C TRP A 161 1.61 -6.96 12.92
N ASP A 162 1.64 -6.65 14.22
CA ASP A 162 0.62 -7.07 15.19
C ASP A 162 -0.77 -6.47 14.90
N ARG A 163 -0.83 -5.34 14.16
CA ARG A 163 -2.08 -4.71 13.72
C ARG A 163 -2.56 -5.25 12.37
N ILE A 164 -1.65 -5.41 11.41
CA ILE A 164 -2.03 -5.76 10.04
C ILE A 164 -2.52 -7.21 9.91
N ILE A 165 -2.00 -8.13 10.70
CA ILE A 165 -2.41 -9.55 10.65
C ILE A 165 -3.86 -9.74 11.07
N PRO A 166 -4.32 -9.25 12.25
CA PRO A 166 -5.73 -9.29 12.62
C PRO A 166 -6.63 -8.54 11.63
N PHE A 167 -6.20 -7.38 11.15
CA PHE A 167 -6.93 -6.59 10.15
C PHE A 167 -7.22 -7.40 8.88
N PHE A 168 -6.22 -8.08 8.32
CA PHE A 168 -6.44 -8.92 7.16
C PHE A 168 -7.30 -10.15 7.46
N HIS A 169 -7.19 -10.76 8.65
CA HIS A 169 -8.09 -11.84 9.03
C HIS A 169 -9.55 -11.38 9.11
N GLU A 170 -9.81 -10.23 9.70
CA GLU A 170 -11.16 -9.67 9.82
C GLU A 170 -11.84 -9.47 8.45
N HIS A 171 -11.11 -8.96 7.47
CA HIS A 171 -11.67 -8.59 6.17
C HIS A 171 -11.55 -9.67 5.08
N LEU A 172 -10.74 -10.71 5.27
CA LEU A 172 -10.49 -11.73 4.24
C LEU A 172 -11.05 -13.11 4.60
N ASP A 173 -11.35 -13.37 5.88
CA ASP A 173 -11.86 -14.68 6.31
C ASP A 173 -13.40 -14.73 6.34
N SER A 174 -14.07 -13.62 6.00
CA SER A 174 -15.54 -13.49 5.93
C SER A 174 -16.14 -14.02 4.64
#